data_8b46ad043d9fca1f2a45a0f91f90c808
#
_entry.id   8b46ad043d9fca1f2a45a0f91f90c808
#
_cell.length_a   1.000
_cell.length_b   1.000
_cell.length_c   1.000
_cell.angle_alpha   90.00
_cell.angle_beta   90.00
_cell.angle_gamma   90.00
#
_symmetry.space_group_name_H-M   'P 1'
#
loop_
_entity.id
_entity.type
_entity.pdbx_description
1 polymer ?
#
loop_
_entity_poly.entity_id
_entity_poly.type
_entity_poly.pdbx_seq_one_letter_code
_entity_poly.pdbx_strand_id
1 'polypeptide(L)'
;MMQTWDPRTYEKNGAFVPGMANEILQWLDAAAGERILDLGCGDGQLTARIAATGASVVGVDASPTMVAAARARGIEVLEASAESLPCGDACFDAVFSNAVLHWVRDQDAMMDEVRRVLKPGGRFVAEMGGHGNVAAISVAFSAVRARHADPGSEDVLNYYPTPQSYALRLSQHGFHVDRIALIPRPTPLAASGMDGWLRTFRSGVLNSLPEELRETIIAETCALLAPALRDENGNWTGDYVRLRFIATIPNG
;
A
#
# COMPACT_ATOMS: atom_id res chain seq x y z
N MET A 1 -0.31 -13.38 -11.37
CA MET A 1 -1.34 -13.82 -10.40
C MET A 1 -1.71 -12.66 -9.50
N MET A 2 -2.98 -12.58 -9.06
CA MET A 2 -3.43 -11.54 -8.13
C MET A 2 -2.95 -11.88 -6.71
N GLN A 3 -2.42 -10.90 -5.97
CA GLN A 3 -2.09 -11.06 -4.55
C GLN A 3 -3.37 -11.38 -3.78
N THR A 4 -3.34 -12.43 -2.96
CA THR A 4 -4.47 -12.80 -2.10
C THR A 4 -4.18 -12.32 -0.68
N TRP A 5 -5.08 -11.53 -0.12
CA TRP A 5 -4.95 -10.99 1.23
C TRP A 5 -5.73 -11.85 2.22
N ASP A 6 -5.02 -12.44 3.20
CA ASP A 6 -5.61 -13.08 4.37
C ASP A 6 -5.56 -12.07 5.54
N PRO A 7 -6.72 -11.59 6.04
CA PRO A 7 -6.76 -10.58 7.11
C PRO A 7 -6.01 -11.01 8.38
N ARG A 8 -6.03 -12.29 8.76
CA ARG A 8 -5.35 -12.79 9.97
C ARG A 8 -3.83 -12.77 9.81
N THR A 9 -3.34 -13.21 8.67
CA THR A 9 -1.91 -13.19 8.36
C THR A 9 -1.42 -11.75 8.21
N TYR A 10 -2.23 -10.89 7.58
CA TYR A 10 -1.93 -9.45 7.47
C TYR A 10 -1.94 -8.76 8.83
N GLU A 11 -2.93 -9.03 9.69
CA GLU A 11 -2.98 -8.49 11.06
C GLU A 11 -1.74 -8.90 11.86
N LYS A 12 -1.28 -10.15 11.74
CA LYS A 12 -0.08 -10.64 12.44
C LYS A 12 1.22 -10.02 11.94
N ASN A 13 1.39 -9.91 10.62
CA ASN A 13 2.67 -9.54 10.00
C ASN A 13 2.70 -8.12 9.44
N GLY A 14 1.55 -7.49 9.22
CA GLY A 14 1.36 -6.14 8.69
C GLY A 14 0.78 -5.14 9.70
N ALA A 15 0.57 -5.53 10.96
CA ALA A 15 -0.01 -4.67 12.01
C ALA A 15 0.77 -3.37 12.28
N PHE A 16 2.03 -3.30 11.86
CA PHE A 16 2.83 -2.08 11.95
C PHE A 16 2.31 -0.97 10.99
N VAL A 17 1.64 -1.33 9.89
CA VAL A 17 1.19 -0.37 8.86
C VAL A 17 0.21 0.67 9.44
N PRO A 18 -0.89 0.30 10.11
CA PRO A 18 -1.78 1.27 10.75
C PRO A 18 -1.12 2.06 11.88
N GLY A 19 -0.23 1.42 12.67
CA GLY A 19 0.50 2.09 13.75
C GLY A 19 1.43 3.19 13.26
N MET A 20 1.96 3.06 12.04
CA MET A 20 2.88 4.03 11.42
C MET A 20 2.17 5.11 10.60
N ALA A 21 0.84 5.09 10.52
CA ALA A 21 0.06 6.02 9.70
C ALA A 21 -0.21 7.38 10.37
N ASN A 22 0.31 7.64 11.58
CA ASN A 22 0.04 8.89 12.29
C ASN A 22 0.42 10.14 11.47
N GLU A 23 1.59 10.13 10.86
CA GLU A 23 2.06 11.28 10.09
C GLU A 23 1.24 11.50 8.80
N ILE A 24 0.83 10.45 8.10
CA ILE A 24 0.02 10.62 6.88
C ILE A 24 -1.40 11.06 7.23
N LEU A 25 -1.94 10.66 8.38
CA LEU A 25 -3.21 11.19 8.87
C LEU A 25 -3.12 12.68 9.25
N GLN A 26 -1.97 13.14 9.77
CA GLN A 26 -1.72 14.58 9.95
C GLN A 26 -1.66 15.34 8.62
N TRP A 27 -1.12 14.71 7.56
CA TRP A 27 -1.11 15.32 6.23
C TRP A 27 -2.51 15.35 5.61
N LEU A 28 -3.37 14.38 5.92
CA LEU A 28 -4.77 14.39 5.50
C LEU A 28 -5.53 15.55 6.15
N ASP A 29 -5.24 15.83 7.43
CA ASP A 29 -5.88 16.91 8.20
C ASP A 29 -7.41 16.89 8.06
N ALA A 30 -7.99 15.71 8.36
CA ALA A 30 -9.43 15.47 8.21
C ALA A 30 -10.23 16.32 9.20
N ALA A 31 -11.24 17.02 8.70
CA ALA A 31 -12.12 17.88 9.49
C ALA A 31 -13.54 17.33 9.61
N ALA A 32 -14.22 17.72 10.68
CA ALA A 32 -15.62 17.38 10.87
C ALA A 32 -16.49 17.94 9.72
N GLY A 33 -17.41 17.11 9.21
CA GLY A 33 -18.29 17.46 8.10
C GLY A 33 -17.70 17.23 6.70
N GLU A 34 -16.42 16.93 6.56
CA GLU A 34 -15.86 16.50 5.28
C GLU A 34 -16.37 15.11 4.89
N ARG A 35 -16.48 14.87 3.60
CA ARG A 35 -16.72 13.55 3.02
C ARG A 35 -15.43 13.02 2.39
N ILE A 36 -14.90 11.93 2.92
CA ILE A 36 -13.58 11.40 2.57
C ILE A 36 -13.73 9.99 2.00
N LEU A 37 -13.02 9.71 0.91
CA LEU A 37 -12.85 8.36 0.37
C LEU A 37 -11.54 7.78 0.90
N ASP A 38 -11.61 6.61 1.54
CA ASP A 38 -10.42 5.82 1.90
C ASP A 38 -10.19 4.75 0.83
N LEU A 39 -9.26 5.01 -0.08
CA LEU A 39 -8.96 4.19 -1.25
C LEU A 39 -7.99 3.07 -0.89
N GLY A 40 -8.45 1.82 -0.92
CA GLY A 40 -7.75 0.65 -0.42
C GLY A 40 -7.80 0.59 1.11
N CYS A 41 -9.00 0.70 1.68
CA CYS A 41 -9.21 0.83 3.12
C CYS A 41 -8.83 -0.41 3.94
N GLY A 42 -8.59 -1.55 3.28
CA GLY A 42 -8.27 -2.82 3.94
C GLY A 42 -9.37 -3.23 4.92
N ASP A 43 -8.98 -3.58 6.14
CA ASP A 43 -9.90 -3.98 7.23
C ASP A 43 -10.58 -2.80 7.94
N GLY A 44 -10.38 -1.55 7.47
CA GLY A 44 -11.05 -0.36 7.96
C GLY A 44 -10.45 0.27 9.23
N GLN A 45 -9.28 -0.15 9.71
CA GLN A 45 -8.67 0.41 10.92
C GLN A 45 -8.36 1.92 10.78
N LEU A 46 -7.77 2.33 9.64
CA LEU A 46 -7.48 3.74 9.39
C LEU A 46 -8.75 4.52 9.06
N THR A 47 -9.69 3.91 8.34
CA THR A 47 -11.01 4.49 8.06
C THR A 47 -11.73 4.89 9.34
N ALA A 48 -11.74 4.02 10.35
CA ALA A 48 -12.34 4.32 11.66
C ALA A 48 -11.63 5.50 12.37
N ARG A 49 -10.31 5.62 12.23
CA ARG A 49 -9.53 6.73 12.81
C ARG A 49 -9.84 8.05 12.11
N ILE A 50 -10.01 8.04 10.78
CA ILE A 50 -10.43 9.22 10.03
C ILE A 50 -11.85 9.61 10.43
N ALA A 51 -12.78 8.65 10.52
CA ALA A 51 -14.15 8.91 10.94
C ALA A 51 -14.25 9.49 12.36
N ALA A 52 -13.33 9.15 13.27
CA ALA A 52 -13.29 9.69 14.63
C ALA A 52 -13.00 11.20 14.69
N THR A 53 -12.57 11.84 13.59
CA THR A 53 -12.45 13.31 13.49
C THR A 53 -13.79 14.01 13.26
N GLY A 54 -14.87 13.26 13.01
CA GLY A 54 -16.18 13.78 12.62
C GLY A 54 -16.40 13.87 11.11
N ALA A 55 -15.46 13.37 10.31
CA ALA A 55 -15.62 13.21 8.86
C ALA A 55 -16.55 12.03 8.53
N SER A 56 -17.31 12.15 7.44
CA SER A 56 -18.03 11.04 6.82
C SER A 56 -17.07 10.28 5.89
N VAL A 57 -16.79 9.02 6.18
CA VAL A 57 -15.79 8.25 5.44
C VAL A 57 -16.43 7.05 4.75
N VAL A 58 -16.14 6.87 3.47
CA VAL A 58 -16.48 5.69 2.67
C VAL A 58 -15.18 4.98 2.32
N GLY A 59 -15.08 3.68 2.63
CA GLY A 59 -13.96 2.84 2.22
C GLY A 59 -14.19 2.23 0.84
N VAL A 60 -13.11 1.99 0.11
CA VAL A 60 -13.12 1.13 -1.10
C VAL A 60 -11.95 0.16 -1.00
N ASP A 61 -12.19 -1.12 -1.26
CA ASP A 61 -11.14 -2.13 -1.38
C ASP A 61 -11.51 -3.17 -2.43
N ALA A 62 -10.53 -3.69 -3.15
CA ALA A 62 -10.74 -4.71 -4.18
C ALA A 62 -10.77 -6.14 -3.62
N SER A 63 -10.40 -6.33 -2.35
CA SER A 63 -10.36 -7.64 -1.70
C SER A 63 -11.66 -7.94 -0.96
N PRO A 64 -12.46 -8.95 -1.40
CA PRO A 64 -13.69 -9.32 -0.71
C PRO A 64 -13.50 -9.64 0.78
N THR A 65 -12.34 -10.23 1.13
CA THR A 65 -12.00 -10.59 2.51
C THR A 65 -11.73 -9.36 3.38
N MET A 66 -11.06 -8.34 2.83
CA MET A 66 -10.83 -7.06 3.50
C MET A 66 -12.14 -6.27 3.64
N VAL A 67 -12.96 -6.22 2.59
CA VAL A 67 -14.29 -5.60 2.63
C VAL A 67 -15.17 -6.24 3.72
N ALA A 68 -15.18 -7.57 3.82
CA ALA A 68 -15.92 -8.26 4.88
C ALA A 68 -15.41 -7.90 6.28
N ALA A 69 -14.09 -7.78 6.46
CA ALA A 69 -13.48 -7.38 7.73
C ALA A 69 -13.83 -5.92 8.10
N ALA A 70 -13.79 -5.00 7.12
CA ALA A 70 -14.17 -3.59 7.33
C ALA A 70 -15.66 -3.45 7.69
N ARG A 71 -16.56 -4.19 7.01
CA ARG A 71 -17.99 -4.23 7.34
C ARG A 71 -18.25 -4.73 8.77
N ALA A 72 -17.50 -5.75 9.20
CA ALA A 72 -17.60 -6.26 10.57
C ALA A 72 -17.18 -5.23 11.63
N ARG A 73 -16.39 -4.20 11.27
CA ARG A 73 -16.04 -3.05 12.11
C ARG A 73 -17.09 -1.92 12.03
N GLY A 74 -18.14 -2.08 11.24
CA GLY A 74 -19.16 -1.04 11.04
C GLY A 74 -18.76 0.05 10.04
N ILE A 75 -17.73 -0.18 9.22
CA ILE A 75 -17.32 0.76 8.18
C ILE A 75 -18.24 0.64 6.96
N GLU A 76 -18.68 1.78 6.43
CA GLU A 76 -19.28 1.84 5.09
C GLU A 76 -18.20 1.58 4.04
N VAL A 77 -18.29 0.44 3.33
CA VAL A 77 -17.26 0.03 2.39
C VAL A 77 -17.87 -0.59 1.14
N LEU A 78 -17.31 -0.20 -0.01
CA LEU A 78 -17.65 -0.69 -1.34
C LEU A 78 -16.54 -1.63 -1.85
N GLU A 79 -16.93 -2.74 -2.47
CA GLU A 79 -16.00 -3.65 -3.14
C GLU A 79 -15.80 -3.17 -4.58
N ALA A 80 -14.62 -2.61 -4.87
CA ALA A 80 -14.28 -2.11 -6.20
C ALA A 80 -12.77 -1.96 -6.39
N SER A 81 -12.34 -1.92 -7.66
CA SER A 81 -10.98 -1.53 -8.03
C SER A 81 -10.80 0.00 -7.91
N ALA A 82 -9.58 0.42 -7.58
CA ALA A 82 -9.19 1.83 -7.63
C ALA A 82 -9.28 2.44 -9.04
N GLU A 83 -9.24 1.62 -10.06
CA GLU A 83 -9.29 1.96 -11.49
C GLU A 83 -10.73 2.14 -12.02
N SER A 84 -11.75 1.85 -11.17
CA SER A 84 -13.19 1.99 -11.51
C SER A 84 -14.01 2.14 -10.23
N LEU A 85 -14.19 3.38 -9.78
CA LEU A 85 -14.85 3.68 -8.50
C LEU A 85 -16.39 3.79 -8.70
N PRO A 86 -17.19 3.05 -7.90
CA PRO A 86 -18.65 3.09 -7.97
C PRO A 86 -19.21 4.32 -7.23
N CYS A 87 -18.58 5.48 -7.45
CA CYS A 87 -18.90 6.75 -6.80
C CYS A 87 -19.26 7.80 -7.85
N GLY A 88 -20.14 8.74 -7.50
CA GLY A 88 -20.47 9.87 -8.36
C GLY A 88 -19.32 10.88 -8.50
N ASP A 89 -19.42 11.75 -9.51
CA ASP A 89 -18.45 12.81 -9.75
C ASP A 89 -18.52 13.88 -8.64
N ALA A 90 -17.38 14.49 -8.33
CA ALA A 90 -17.26 15.62 -7.42
C ALA A 90 -18.00 15.44 -6.08
N CYS A 91 -17.90 14.26 -5.47
CA CYS A 91 -18.63 13.94 -4.24
C CYS A 91 -17.78 13.87 -2.98
N PHE A 92 -16.45 13.92 -3.08
CA PHE A 92 -15.53 13.87 -1.93
C PHE A 92 -14.70 15.14 -1.78
N ASP A 93 -14.50 15.58 -0.54
CA ASP A 93 -13.61 16.68 -0.20
C ASP A 93 -12.15 16.23 -0.18
N ALA A 94 -11.91 14.95 0.15
CA ALA A 94 -10.59 14.34 0.09
C ALA A 94 -10.65 12.88 -0.34
N VAL A 95 -9.58 12.41 -0.98
CA VAL A 95 -9.25 11.00 -1.14
C VAL A 95 -8.01 10.71 -0.32
N PHE A 96 -8.06 9.69 0.51
CA PHE A 96 -6.94 9.18 1.29
C PHE A 96 -6.56 7.80 0.80
N SER A 97 -5.25 7.48 0.78
CA SER A 97 -4.79 6.12 0.50
C SER A 97 -3.50 5.82 1.24
N ASN A 98 -3.42 4.66 1.90
CA ASN A 98 -2.23 4.26 2.62
C ASN A 98 -1.80 2.84 2.28
N ALA A 99 -0.57 2.68 1.78
CA ALA A 99 0.08 1.42 1.43
C ALA A 99 -0.64 0.59 0.34
N VAL A 100 -1.35 1.23 -0.58
CA VAL A 100 -2.17 0.58 -1.62
C VAL A 100 -1.68 0.88 -3.03
N LEU A 101 -1.40 2.14 -3.39
CA LEU A 101 -1.24 2.58 -4.77
C LEU A 101 -0.15 1.83 -5.55
N HIS A 102 0.86 1.30 -4.88
CA HIS A 102 1.91 0.50 -5.51
C HIS A 102 1.45 -0.92 -5.95
N TRP A 103 0.22 -1.32 -5.60
CA TRP A 103 -0.43 -2.55 -6.06
C TRP A 103 -1.34 -2.31 -7.27
N VAL A 104 -1.72 -1.05 -7.53
CA VAL A 104 -2.60 -0.67 -8.64
C VAL A 104 -1.82 -0.81 -9.95
N ARG A 105 -2.40 -1.50 -10.93
CA ARG A 105 -1.75 -1.78 -12.21
C ARG A 105 -1.82 -0.60 -13.17
N ASP A 106 -3.01 -0.07 -13.33
CA ASP A 106 -3.26 1.10 -14.18
C ASP A 106 -3.30 2.36 -13.32
N GLN A 107 -2.14 2.99 -13.18
CA GLN A 107 -1.99 4.22 -12.39
C GLN A 107 -2.73 5.40 -13.02
N ASP A 108 -2.86 5.41 -14.34
CA ASP A 108 -3.51 6.51 -15.05
C ASP A 108 -5.03 6.42 -14.89
N ALA A 109 -5.63 5.25 -15.07
CA ALA A 109 -7.04 5.03 -14.79
C ALA A 109 -7.41 5.34 -13.34
N MET A 110 -6.56 4.93 -12.38
CA MET A 110 -6.78 5.25 -10.97
C MET A 110 -6.74 6.76 -10.71
N MET A 111 -5.79 7.48 -11.29
CA MET A 111 -5.69 8.95 -11.12
C MET A 111 -6.88 9.68 -11.74
N ASP A 112 -7.37 9.23 -12.91
CA ASP A 112 -8.57 9.78 -13.54
C ASP A 112 -9.81 9.57 -12.66
N GLU A 113 -9.96 8.39 -12.06
CA GLU A 113 -11.05 8.09 -11.14
C GLU A 113 -10.97 8.94 -9.85
N VAL A 114 -9.78 9.05 -9.25
CA VAL A 114 -9.57 9.91 -8.07
C VAL A 114 -9.91 11.36 -8.39
N ARG A 115 -9.45 11.86 -9.56
CA ARG A 115 -9.79 13.21 -10.01
C ARG A 115 -11.29 13.41 -10.22
N ARG A 116 -11.95 12.43 -10.82
CA ARG A 116 -13.40 12.48 -11.12
C ARG A 116 -14.24 12.57 -9.84
N VAL A 117 -13.91 11.78 -8.83
CA VAL A 117 -14.70 11.74 -7.58
C VAL A 117 -14.40 12.90 -6.63
N LEU A 118 -13.27 13.59 -6.77
CA LEU A 118 -12.91 14.77 -5.98
C LEU A 118 -13.69 16.00 -6.42
N LYS A 119 -14.14 16.80 -5.46
CA LYS A 119 -14.68 18.14 -5.70
C LYS A 119 -13.59 19.09 -6.21
N PRO A 120 -13.94 20.17 -6.94
CA PRO A 120 -13.02 21.28 -7.14
C PRO A 120 -12.43 21.75 -5.79
N GLY A 121 -11.11 21.96 -5.74
CA GLY A 121 -10.39 22.26 -4.49
C GLY A 121 -10.16 21.07 -3.56
N GLY A 122 -10.66 19.88 -3.90
CA GLY A 122 -10.47 18.65 -3.13
C GLY A 122 -9.01 18.17 -3.16
N ARG A 123 -8.60 17.40 -2.13
CA ARG A 123 -7.22 16.92 -1.99
C ARG A 123 -7.10 15.40 -2.09
N PHE A 124 -6.01 14.96 -2.70
CA PHE A 124 -5.56 13.57 -2.71
C PHE A 124 -4.33 13.45 -1.82
N VAL A 125 -4.43 12.69 -0.75
CA VAL A 125 -3.35 12.48 0.23
C VAL A 125 -3.03 11.00 0.29
N ALA A 126 -1.79 10.64 -0.05
CA ALA A 126 -1.44 9.23 -0.03
C ALA A 126 0.00 8.94 0.41
N GLU A 127 0.19 7.73 0.94
CA GLU A 127 1.49 7.12 1.20
C GLU A 127 1.55 5.73 0.54
N MET A 128 2.61 5.49 -0.22
CA MET A 128 2.84 4.23 -0.91
C MET A 128 4.32 3.82 -0.84
N GLY A 129 4.68 2.65 -1.34
CA GLY A 129 6.09 2.33 -1.58
C GLY A 129 6.66 3.27 -2.63
N GLY A 130 7.81 3.89 -2.36
CA GLY A 130 8.52 4.73 -3.31
C GLY A 130 9.78 4.08 -3.86
N HIS A 131 10.55 4.80 -4.65
CA HIS A 131 11.80 4.29 -5.22
C HIS A 131 12.74 3.76 -4.13
N GLY A 132 13.25 2.55 -4.32
CA GLY A 132 14.09 1.88 -3.33
C GLY A 132 13.33 1.14 -2.23
N ASN A 133 12.00 1.15 -2.22
CA ASN A 133 11.20 0.42 -1.22
C ASN A 133 11.45 -1.09 -1.30
N VAL A 134 11.83 -1.69 -0.17
CA VAL A 134 12.18 -3.11 -0.02
C VAL A 134 13.16 -3.62 -1.09
N ALA A 135 14.12 -2.77 -1.46
CA ALA A 135 15.03 -3.05 -2.57
C ALA A 135 15.95 -4.24 -2.27
N ALA A 136 16.53 -4.31 -1.06
CA ALA A 136 17.37 -5.44 -0.66
C ALA A 136 16.55 -6.75 -0.68
N ILE A 137 15.35 -6.72 -0.12
CA ILE A 137 14.46 -7.89 -0.09
C ILE A 137 14.11 -8.34 -1.51
N SER A 138 13.74 -7.41 -2.39
CA SER A 138 13.34 -7.71 -3.77
C SER A 138 14.49 -8.30 -4.58
N VAL A 139 15.69 -7.71 -4.47
CA VAL A 139 16.89 -8.20 -5.17
C VAL A 139 17.29 -9.58 -4.67
N ALA A 140 17.33 -9.80 -3.35
CA ALA A 140 17.67 -11.09 -2.77
C ALA A 140 16.68 -12.19 -3.18
N PHE A 141 15.38 -11.90 -3.09
CA PHE A 141 14.32 -12.84 -3.48
C PHE A 141 14.41 -13.22 -4.97
N SER A 142 14.59 -12.22 -5.85
CA SER A 142 14.74 -12.46 -7.29
C SER A 142 16.01 -13.24 -7.61
N ALA A 143 17.13 -12.93 -6.97
CA ALA A 143 18.41 -13.62 -7.18
C ALA A 143 18.35 -15.09 -6.73
N VAL A 144 17.68 -15.38 -5.61
CA VAL A 144 17.49 -16.76 -5.14
C VAL A 144 16.61 -17.53 -6.11
N ARG A 145 15.47 -16.98 -6.53
CA ARG A 145 14.58 -17.63 -7.49
C ARG A 145 15.28 -17.97 -8.81
N ALA A 146 16.06 -17.03 -9.33
CA ALA A 146 16.82 -17.25 -10.58
C ALA A 146 17.80 -18.44 -10.49
N ARG A 147 18.38 -18.71 -9.32
CA ARG A 147 19.26 -19.88 -9.12
C ARG A 147 18.50 -21.21 -9.17
N HIS A 148 17.23 -21.23 -8.85
CA HIS A 148 16.39 -22.42 -8.88
C HIS A 148 15.62 -22.60 -10.19
N ALA A 149 16.07 -21.95 -11.29
CA ALA A 149 15.46 -21.98 -12.61
C ALA A 149 13.94 -21.65 -12.59
N ASP A 150 13.50 -20.92 -11.57
CA ASP A 150 12.19 -20.28 -11.55
C ASP A 150 12.35 -18.88 -12.16
N PRO A 151 12.22 -18.71 -13.49
CA PRO A 151 12.38 -17.40 -14.12
C PRO A 151 11.29 -16.43 -13.70
N GLY A 152 10.30 -16.95 -12.93
CA GLY A 152 9.08 -16.22 -12.60
C GLY A 152 8.34 -15.80 -13.85
N SER A 153 7.07 -16.08 -13.92
CA SER A 153 6.20 -15.15 -14.65
C SER A 153 6.56 -13.76 -14.15
N GLU A 154 6.76 -12.79 -15.05
CA GLU A 154 7.12 -11.42 -14.70
C GLU A 154 6.53 -11.08 -13.35
N ASP A 155 7.39 -10.96 -12.31
CA ASP A 155 6.93 -10.52 -11.01
C ASP A 155 6.17 -9.24 -11.31
N VAL A 156 4.92 -9.18 -10.91
CA VAL A 156 4.21 -7.92 -10.89
C VAL A 156 4.99 -7.06 -9.91
N LEU A 157 6.05 -6.42 -10.47
CA LEU A 157 6.88 -5.52 -9.71
C LEU A 157 5.96 -4.44 -9.22
N ASN A 158 5.84 -4.33 -7.92
CA ASN A 158 5.14 -3.21 -7.33
C ASN A 158 5.66 -1.93 -7.94
N TYR A 159 4.78 -1.00 -8.24
CA TYR A 159 5.16 0.29 -8.80
C TYR A 159 5.78 1.17 -7.70
N TYR A 160 7.08 1.37 -7.75
CA TYR A 160 7.83 2.19 -6.78
C TYR A 160 8.46 3.41 -7.47
N PRO A 161 7.69 4.49 -7.70
CA PRO A 161 8.17 5.66 -8.42
C PRO A 161 9.11 6.55 -7.60
N THR A 162 9.89 7.38 -8.31
CA THR A 162 10.57 8.52 -7.70
C THR A 162 9.57 9.67 -7.45
N PRO A 163 9.87 10.62 -6.53
CA PRO A 163 9.04 11.81 -6.35
C PRO A 163 8.81 12.58 -7.64
N GLN A 164 9.87 12.75 -8.44
CA GLN A 164 9.82 13.51 -9.69
C GLN A 164 8.89 12.87 -10.73
N SER A 165 9.02 11.54 -10.93
CA SER A 165 8.18 10.84 -11.90
C SER A 165 6.71 10.80 -11.48
N TYR A 166 6.44 10.66 -10.17
CA TYR A 166 5.07 10.61 -9.68
C TYR A 166 4.41 11.99 -9.67
N ALA A 167 5.17 13.05 -9.30
CA ALA A 167 4.69 14.43 -9.40
C ALA A 167 4.32 14.81 -10.84
N LEU A 168 5.16 14.41 -11.81
CA LEU A 168 4.86 14.63 -13.22
C LEU A 168 3.56 13.92 -13.64
N ARG A 169 3.38 12.66 -13.24
CA ARG A 169 2.18 11.88 -13.54
C ARG A 169 0.93 12.53 -12.92
N LEU A 170 0.98 12.92 -11.63
CA LEU A 170 -0.12 13.65 -10.99
C LEU A 170 -0.49 14.92 -11.75
N SER A 171 0.52 15.70 -12.17
CA SER A 171 0.29 16.94 -12.94
C SER A 171 -0.34 16.68 -14.31
N GLN A 172 0.02 15.59 -14.99
CA GLN A 172 -0.58 15.18 -16.26
C GLN A 172 -2.07 14.84 -16.13
N HIS A 173 -2.51 14.38 -14.95
CA HIS A 173 -3.90 14.12 -14.59
C HIS A 173 -4.61 15.32 -13.96
N GLY A 174 -4.01 16.53 -14.04
CA GLY A 174 -4.64 17.78 -13.62
C GLY A 174 -4.57 18.07 -12.12
N PHE A 175 -3.72 17.38 -11.37
CA PHE A 175 -3.44 17.71 -9.98
C PHE A 175 -2.33 18.74 -9.85
N HIS A 176 -2.47 19.65 -8.90
CA HIS A 176 -1.38 20.44 -8.36
C HIS A 176 -0.72 19.68 -7.22
N VAL A 177 0.60 19.50 -7.27
CA VAL A 177 1.33 18.80 -6.21
C VAL A 177 1.81 19.80 -5.17
N ASP A 178 1.15 19.82 -4.02
CA ASP A 178 1.47 20.74 -2.92
C ASP A 178 2.70 20.28 -2.15
N ARG A 179 2.81 18.97 -1.96
CA ARG A 179 3.93 18.35 -1.22
C ARG A 179 4.17 16.93 -1.69
N ILE A 180 5.42 16.56 -1.89
CA ILE A 180 5.82 15.18 -2.16
C ILE A 180 7.18 14.90 -1.53
N ALA A 181 7.34 13.73 -0.90
CA ALA A 181 8.59 13.35 -0.24
C ALA A 181 8.85 11.86 -0.35
N LEU A 182 10.14 11.50 -0.48
CA LEU A 182 10.62 10.13 -0.34
C LEU A 182 11.21 9.98 1.06
N ILE A 183 10.68 9.03 1.84
CA ILE A 183 10.96 8.90 3.27
C ILE A 183 11.51 7.49 3.54
N PRO A 184 12.82 7.35 3.81
CA PRO A 184 13.36 6.09 4.33
C PRO A 184 12.64 5.72 5.64
N ARG A 185 12.15 4.50 5.73
CA ARG A 185 11.42 4.02 6.91
C ARG A 185 11.84 2.59 7.25
N PRO A 186 13.06 2.38 7.75
CA PRO A 186 13.44 1.07 8.29
C PRO A 186 12.40 0.63 9.32
N THR A 187 11.82 -0.55 9.13
CA THR A 187 10.66 -1.00 9.92
C THR A 187 10.98 -2.31 10.60
N PRO A 188 10.95 -2.37 11.95
CA PRO A 188 11.04 -3.64 12.66
C PRO A 188 9.95 -4.60 12.20
N LEU A 189 10.33 -5.83 11.87
CA LEU A 189 9.38 -6.86 11.47
C LEU A 189 8.78 -7.55 12.71
N ALA A 190 7.59 -8.15 12.52
CA ALA A 190 6.95 -8.96 13.55
C ALA A 190 7.84 -10.14 13.98
N ALA A 191 7.48 -10.83 15.07
CA ALA A 191 8.24 -11.97 15.60
C ALA A 191 8.45 -13.12 14.59
N SER A 192 7.63 -13.20 13.54
CA SER A 192 7.83 -14.12 12.41
C SER A 192 9.01 -13.76 11.50
N GLY A 193 9.60 -12.58 11.68
CA GLY A 193 10.78 -12.10 10.96
C GLY A 193 10.60 -12.00 9.45
N MET A 194 11.69 -12.19 8.72
CA MET A 194 11.72 -12.14 7.26
C MET A 194 10.94 -13.31 6.62
N ASP A 195 10.93 -14.49 7.24
CA ASP A 195 10.11 -15.63 6.78
C ASP A 195 8.63 -15.24 6.72
N GLY A 196 8.07 -14.74 7.81
CA GLY A 196 6.68 -14.31 7.86
C GLY A 196 6.37 -13.16 6.89
N TRP A 197 7.34 -12.25 6.71
CA TRP A 197 7.22 -11.17 5.73
C TRP A 197 7.10 -11.73 4.30
N LEU A 198 8.01 -12.62 3.90
CA LEU A 198 7.99 -13.23 2.57
C LEU A 198 6.68 -13.99 2.31
N ARG A 199 6.23 -14.80 3.26
CA ARG A 199 4.97 -15.55 3.15
C ARG A 199 3.76 -14.63 3.02
N THR A 200 3.80 -13.43 3.60
CA THR A 200 2.70 -12.46 3.54
C THR A 200 2.73 -11.65 2.24
N PHE A 201 3.86 -11.02 1.94
CA PHE A 201 3.96 -10.03 0.85
C PHE A 201 4.47 -10.60 -0.48
N ARG A 202 4.89 -11.87 -0.51
CA ARG A 202 5.28 -12.62 -1.73
C ARG A 202 4.41 -13.88 -1.92
N SER A 203 3.27 -13.96 -1.23
CA SER A 203 2.35 -15.11 -1.28
C SER A 203 1.89 -15.42 -2.71
N GLY A 204 1.64 -14.42 -3.54
CA GLY A 204 1.22 -14.60 -4.94
C GLY A 204 2.21 -15.42 -5.78
N VAL A 205 3.51 -15.27 -5.50
CA VAL A 205 4.57 -16.06 -6.14
C VAL A 205 4.79 -17.37 -5.40
N LEU A 206 4.98 -17.30 -4.08
CA LEU A 206 5.34 -18.47 -3.28
C LEU A 206 4.28 -19.57 -3.32
N ASN A 207 3.00 -19.21 -3.37
CA ASN A 207 1.91 -20.19 -3.42
C ASN A 207 1.78 -20.92 -4.78
N SER A 208 2.43 -20.43 -5.83
CA SER A 208 2.48 -21.11 -7.11
C SER A 208 3.59 -22.16 -7.21
N LEU A 209 4.50 -22.21 -6.23
CA LEU A 209 5.64 -23.11 -6.20
C LEU A 209 5.31 -24.40 -5.44
N PRO A 210 5.95 -25.54 -5.82
CA PRO A 210 5.95 -26.74 -4.97
C PRO A 210 6.47 -26.40 -3.56
N GLU A 211 5.94 -27.07 -2.54
CA GLU A 211 6.22 -26.77 -1.14
C GLU A 211 7.73 -26.80 -0.82
N GLU A 212 8.43 -27.85 -1.25
CA GLU A 212 9.86 -28.02 -1.01
C GLU A 212 10.69 -26.87 -1.61
N LEU A 213 10.35 -26.45 -2.84
CA LEU A 213 11.03 -25.33 -3.51
C LEU A 213 10.71 -24.01 -2.82
N ARG A 214 9.48 -23.82 -2.39
CA ARG A 214 9.05 -22.63 -1.63
C ARG A 214 9.85 -22.47 -0.34
N GLU A 215 9.97 -23.53 0.45
CA GLU A 215 10.72 -23.52 1.70
C GLU A 215 12.22 -23.23 1.46
N THR A 216 12.78 -23.83 0.42
CA THR A 216 14.18 -23.58 0.01
C THR A 216 14.39 -22.11 -0.36
N ILE A 217 13.52 -21.53 -1.20
CA ILE A 217 13.62 -20.13 -1.61
C ILE A 217 13.49 -19.17 -0.42
N ILE A 218 12.57 -19.44 0.50
CA ILE A 218 12.41 -18.62 1.72
C ILE A 218 13.69 -18.69 2.56
N ALA A 219 14.19 -19.88 2.84
CA ALA A 219 15.36 -20.08 3.69
C ALA A 219 16.62 -19.42 3.10
N GLU A 220 16.88 -19.61 1.80
CA GLU A 220 18.03 -18.98 1.13
C GLU A 220 17.90 -17.46 1.06
N THR A 221 16.70 -16.94 0.82
CA THR A 221 16.45 -15.48 0.82
C THR A 221 16.71 -14.90 2.21
N CYS A 222 16.22 -15.53 3.26
CA CYS A 222 16.51 -15.10 4.64
C CYS A 222 18.01 -15.14 4.94
N ALA A 223 18.71 -16.19 4.55
CA ALA A 223 20.15 -16.31 4.76
C ALA A 223 20.94 -15.20 4.02
N LEU A 224 20.53 -14.87 2.78
CA LEU A 224 21.16 -13.82 1.99
C LEU A 224 20.92 -12.42 2.57
N LEU A 225 19.76 -12.19 3.19
CA LEU A 225 19.38 -10.90 3.77
C LEU A 225 19.91 -10.69 5.20
N ALA A 226 20.21 -11.76 5.94
CA ALA A 226 20.59 -11.67 7.35
C ALA A 226 21.76 -10.71 7.62
N PRO A 227 22.85 -10.67 6.84
CA PRO A 227 23.95 -9.74 7.09
C PRO A 227 23.55 -8.25 7.01
N ALA A 228 22.50 -7.91 6.27
CA ALA A 228 22.09 -6.52 6.03
C ALA A 228 20.86 -6.09 6.85
N LEU A 229 19.94 -7.01 7.15
CA LEU A 229 18.63 -6.68 7.69
C LEU A 229 18.31 -7.37 9.04
N ARG A 230 19.24 -8.11 9.61
CA ARG A 230 19.09 -8.77 10.92
C ARG A 230 20.17 -8.30 11.88
N ASP A 231 19.77 -7.85 13.06
CA ASP A 231 20.72 -7.42 14.10
C ASP A 231 21.32 -8.60 14.87
N GLU A 232 22.28 -8.31 15.78
CA GLU A 232 22.96 -9.28 16.63
C GLU A 232 22.02 -9.98 17.63
N ASN A 233 20.85 -9.40 17.91
CA ASN A 233 19.84 -9.98 18.78
C ASN A 233 18.82 -10.84 18.00
N GLY A 234 18.98 -10.92 16.68
CA GLY A 234 18.12 -11.72 15.82
C GLY A 234 16.87 -10.99 15.31
N ASN A 235 16.72 -9.68 15.58
CA ASN A 235 15.59 -8.90 15.13
C ASN A 235 15.76 -8.51 13.65
N TRP A 236 14.68 -8.58 12.90
CA TRP A 236 14.65 -8.21 11.49
C TRP A 236 14.09 -6.82 11.27
N THR A 237 14.69 -6.09 10.34
CA THR A 237 14.21 -4.78 9.88
C THR A 237 13.98 -4.81 8.38
N GLY A 238 12.79 -4.44 7.91
CA GLY A 238 12.52 -4.27 6.48
C GLY A 238 13.02 -2.91 5.99
N ASP A 239 13.63 -2.90 4.80
CA ASP A 239 14.21 -1.72 4.15
C ASP A 239 13.14 -0.90 3.40
N TYR A 240 12.09 -0.48 4.13
CA TYR A 240 11.02 0.31 3.54
C TYR A 240 11.44 1.73 3.17
N VAL A 241 10.97 2.18 2.02
CA VAL A 241 11.01 3.57 1.59
C VAL A 241 9.61 4.00 1.15
N ARG A 242 9.08 5.08 1.72
CA ARG A 242 7.74 5.57 1.43
C ARG A 242 7.77 6.81 0.57
N LEU A 243 6.93 6.84 -0.45
CA LEU A 243 6.54 8.03 -1.16
C LEU A 243 5.25 8.55 -0.53
N ARG A 244 5.25 9.79 -0.07
CA ARG A 244 4.09 10.45 0.52
C ARG A 244 3.84 11.76 -0.21
N PHE A 245 2.57 12.08 -0.47
CA PHE A 245 2.22 13.32 -1.15
C PHE A 245 0.87 13.89 -0.71
N ILE A 246 0.73 15.19 -0.98
CA ILE A 246 -0.53 15.93 -1.03
C ILE A 246 -0.61 16.53 -2.43
N ALA A 247 -1.73 16.32 -3.09
CA ALA A 247 -2.03 16.94 -4.37
C ALA A 247 -3.48 17.45 -4.35
N THR A 248 -3.76 18.58 -4.97
CA THR A 248 -5.07 19.22 -4.97
C THR A 248 -5.60 19.38 -6.39
N ILE A 249 -6.93 19.40 -6.52
CA ILE A 249 -7.60 19.82 -7.75
C ILE A 249 -7.71 21.35 -7.72
N PRO A 250 -7.23 22.08 -8.74
CA PRO A 250 -7.42 23.53 -8.80
C PRO A 250 -8.90 23.91 -8.69
N ASN A 251 -9.18 24.99 -7.96
CA ASN A 251 -10.49 25.61 -7.99
C ASN A 251 -10.72 26.12 -9.43
N GLY A 252 -11.78 25.67 -10.09
CA GLY A 252 -12.13 26.08 -11.45
C GLY A 252 -12.39 27.58 -11.59
#